data_4c75ffb2197a5667b59c3a2fe721f971
#
_entry.id   4c75ffb2197a5667b59c3a2fe721f971
#
_cell.length_a   1.000
_cell.length_b   1.000
_cell.length_c   1.000
_cell.angle_alpha   90.00
_cell.angle_beta   90.00
_cell.angle_gamma   90.00
#
_symmetry.space_group_name_H-M   'P 1'
#
loop_
_entity.id
_entity.type
_entity.pdbx_description
1 polymer ?
#
loop_
_entity_poly.entity_id
_entity_poly.type
_entity_poly.pdbx_seq_one_letter_code
_entity_poly.pdbx_strand_id
1 'polypeptide(L)'
;SWMHTFGVLDAIVCPSGGSPSAFLARNCCPATHILRRAVWEQCGGYDESMRSGFEDWEFFLSMLETMPEGYIGIVESPLIDYRTAPASSNVTSMAKRLELMPFIIEKHMTSYQNYVMDAILGIEASSVARLYGWESEMMHAIKAEQELSQESIAFMEHPTYGDGGMAAAVRIASLHDRGPWKKDDLEQMSNAEI
;
A
#
# COMPACT_ATOMS: atom_id res chain seq x y z
N SER A 1 -4.18 -18.31 -3.28
CA SER A 1 -5.24 -18.01 -4.28
C SER A 1 -5.71 -16.58 -4.16
N TRP A 2 -6.51 -16.14 -5.14
CA TRP A 2 -7.33 -14.96 -4.96
C TRP A 2 -8.35 -15.17 -3.84
N MET A 3 -8.94 -14.08 -3.36
CA MET A 3 -9.94 -14.09 -2.28
C MET A 3 -11.18 -13.33 -2.75
N HIS A 4 -12.35 -13.89 -2.44
CA HIS A 4 -13.60 -13.15 -2.48
C HIS A 4 -13.86 -12.59 -1.08
N THR A 5 -14.00 -11.29 -0.96
CA THR A 5 -14.29 -10.65 0.33
C THR A 5 -15.80 -10.51 0.53
N PHE A 6 -16.22 -10.57 1.78
CA PHE A 6 -17.62 -10.32 2.18
C PHE A 6 -17.67 -9.58 3.53
N GLY A 7 -18.81 -9.08 3.89
CA GLY A 7 -19.00 -8.27 5.10
C GLY A 7 -19.06 -6.79 4.76
N VAL A 8 -18.06 -6.00 5.14
CA VAL A 8 -18.03 -4.55 4.84
C VAL A 8 -17.66 -4.28 3.39
N LEU A 9 -16.78 -5.10 2.83
CA LEU A 9 -16.34 -5.01 1.44
C LEU A 9 -16.68 -6.30 0.70
N ASP A 10 -17.33 -6.17 -0.46
CA ASP A 10 -17.61 -7.27 -1.40
C ASP A 10 -16.77 -7.03 -2.67
N ALA A 11 -15.69 -7.80 -2.84
CA ALA A 11 -14.75 -7.62 -3.94
C ALA A 11 -13.89 -8.88 -4.17
N ILE A 12 -13.28 -8.99 -5.34
CA ILE A 12 -12.22 -9.97 -5.61
C ILE A 12 -10.87 -9.29 -5.36
N VAL A 13 -10.11 -9.81 -4.41
CA VAL A 13 -8.75 -9.36 -4.11
C VAL A 13 -7.75 -10.35 -4.70
N CYS A 14 -6.79 -9.84 -5.46
CA CYS A 14 -5.85 -10.62 -6.25
C CYS A 14 -4.42 -10.42 -5.73
N PRO A 15 -3.94 -11.21 -4.75
CA PRO A 15 -2.54 -11.23 -4.36
C PRO A 15 -1.65 -11.59 -5.55
N SER A 16 -0.43 -11.08 -5.60
CA SER A 16 0.46 -11.30 -6.75
C SER A 16 1.44 -12.47 -6.56
N GLY A 17 1.73 -12.85 -5.31
CA GLY A 17 2.88 -13.72 -5.05
C GLY A 17 4.19 -13.05 -5.46
N GLY A 18 5.21 -13.85 -5.77
CA GLY A 18 6.46 -13.36 -6.32
C GLY A 18 7.72 -13.95 -5.69
N SER A 19 8.86 -13.42 -6.12
CA SER A 19 10.21 -13.67 -5.60
C SER A 19 10.48 -12.86 -4.31
N PRO A 20 11.60 -13.06 -3.61
CA PRO A 20 11.95 -12.29 -2.42
C PRO A 20 11.85 -10.77 -2.62
N SER A 21 12.31 -10.23 -3.75
CA SER A 21 12.27 -8.80 -4.02
C SER A 21 10.86 -8.20 -4.02
N ALA A 22 9.84 -8.97 -4.48
CA ALA A 22 8.45 -8.51 -4.48
C ALA A 22 7.89 -8.32 -3.06
N PHE A 23 8.37 -9.12 -2.09
CA PHE A 23 7.91 -9.07 -0.71
C PHE A 23 8.61 -7.99 0.15
N LEU A 24 9.67 -7.35 -0.33
CA LEU A 24 10.37 -6.30 0.43
C LEU A 24 9.53 -5.02 0.57
N ALA A 25 8.70 -4.70 -0.40
CA ALA A 25 7.86 -3.51 -0.36
C ALA A 25 6.49 -3.74 0.29
N ARG A 26 5.95 -4.95 0.19
CA ARG A 26 4.58 -5.29 0.64
C ARG A 26 4.40 -6.79 0.80
N ASN A 27 3.44 -7.20 1.62
CA ASN A 27 2.97 -8.58 1.63
C ASN A 27 2.21 -8.90 0.33
N CYS A 28 2.68 -9.88 -0.42
CA CYS A 28 2.11 -10.30 -1.70
C CYS A 28 1.31 -11.61 -1.62
N CYS A 29 1.17 -12.20 -0.43
CA CYS A 29 0.47 -13.47 -0.21
C CYS A 29 -0.39 -13.39 1.05
N PRO A 30 -1.63 -13.90 1.05
CA PRO A 30 -2.43 -13.97 2.26
C PRO A 30 -1.90 -15.08 3.20
N ALA A 31 -2.24 -14.98 4.49
CA ALA A 31 -1.90 -15.98 5.49
C ALA A 31 -2.42 -17.40 5.16
N THR A 32 -3.45 -17.50 4.35
CA THR A 32 -3.98 -18.78 3.83
C THR A 32 -3.14 -19.29 2.66
N HIS A 33 -2.20 -20.18 2.95
CA HIS A 33 -1.25 -20.72 1.97
C HIS A 33 -1.01 -22.22 2.18
N ILE A 34 -0.39 -22.85 1.20
CA ILE A 34 0.09 -24.24 1.26
C ILE A 34 1.57 -24.22 0.92
N LEU A 35 2.37 -24.89 1.73
CA LEU A 35 3.81 -25.04 1.52
C LEU A 35 4.26 -26.48 1.81
N ARG A 36 5.45 -26.80 1.34
CA ARG A 36 6.09 -28.08 1.68
C ARG A 36 6.60 -28.03 3.12
N ARG A 37 6.34 -29.07 3.90
CA ARG A 37 6.76 -29.16 5.30
C ARG A 37 8.27 -28.94 5.46
N ALA A 38 9.10 -29.50 4.56
CA ALA A 38 10.55 -29.32 4.60
C ALA A 38 10.97 -27.84 4.50
N VAL A 39 10.26 -27.02 3.75
CA VAL A 39 10.51 -25.57 3.66
C VAL A 39 10.19 -24.88 4.98
N TRP A 40 9.07 -25.24 5.60
CA TRP A 40 8.68 -24.70 6.91
C TRP A 40 9.71 -25.07 8.00
N GLU A 41 10.18 -26.31 8.00
CA GLU A 41 11.22 -26.78 8.94
C GLU A 41 12.56 -26.07 8.70
N GLN A 42 12.92 -25.82 7.45
CA GLN A 42 14.18 -25.17 7.07
C GLN A 42 14.19 -23.67 7.44
N CYS A 43 13.08 -22.93 7.27
CA CYS A 43 13.00 -21.51 7.61
C CYS A 43 12.73 -21.26 9.10
N GLY A 44 12.47 -22.30 9.90
CA GLY A 44 12.22 -22.20 11.34
C GLY A 44 10.79 -21.84 11.73
N GLY A 45 9.86 -21.78 10.77
CA GLY A 45 8.45 -21.47 11.03
C GLY A 45 8.19 -19.99 11.29
N TYR A 46 7.07 -19.69 11.94
CA TYR A 46 6.67 -18.34 12.30
C TYR A 46 7.48 -17.75 13.45
N ASP A 47 7.75 -16.47 13.43
CA ASP A 47 8.32 -15.74 14.56
C ASP A 47 7.23 -15.46 15.61
N GLU A 48 7.23 -16.24 16.69
CA GLU A 48 6.23 -16.16 17.76
C GLU A 48 6.31 -14.85 18.58
N SER A 49 7.35 -14.04 18.41
CA SER A 49 7.46 -12.72 19.03
C SER A 49 6.59 -11.67 18.33
N MET A 50 6.25 -11.88 17.05
CA MET A 50 5.42 -10.97 16.25
C MET A 50 3.93 -11.15 16.53
N ARG A 51 3.44 -10.55 17.62
CA ARG A 51 2.02 -10.68 18.03
C ARG A 51 1.13 -9.51 17.60
N SER A 52 1.69 -8.50 16.97
CA SER A 52 0.97 -7.27 16.61
C SER A 52 0.60 -7.19 15.12
N GLY A 53 0.92 -8.22 14.35
CA GLY A 53 0.67 -8.32 12.90
C GLY A 53 1.96 -8.43 12.09
N PHE A 54 1.80 -8.72 10.80
CA PHE A 54 2.85 -8.93 9.80
C PHE A 54 3.70 -10.21 10.02
N GLU A 55 3.26 -11.12 10.91
CA GLU A 55 3.90 -12.40 11.15
C GLU A 55 3.90 -13.30 9.91
N ASP A 56 2.85 -13.23 9.10
CA ASP A 56 2.75 -13.94 7.83
C ASP A 56 3.72 -13.36 6.79
N TRP A 57 3.84 -12.04 6.73
CA TRP A 57 4.77 -11.38 5.82
C TRP A 57 6.22 -11.69 6.16
N GLU A 58 6.59 -11.60 7.43
CA GLU A 58 7.92 -11.98 7.90
C GLU A 58 8.23 -13.45 7.57
N PHE A 59 7.27 -14.36 7.85
CA PHE A 59 7.40 -15.77 7.54
C PHE A 59 7.64 -16.03 6.04
N PHE A 60 6.93 -15.31 5.15
CA PHE A 60 7.15 -15.44 3.70
C PHE A 60 8.54 -15.00 3.29
N LEU A 61 9.08 -13.94 3.87
CA LEU A 61 10.44 -13.50 3.62
C LEU A 61 11.45 -14.55 4.12
N SER A 62 11.31 -15.02 5.35
CA SER A 62 12.15 -16.09 5.92
C SER A 62 12.15 -17.35 5.05
N MET A 63 10.97 -17.76 4.58
CA MET A 63 10.81 -18.90 3.69
C MET A 63 11.50 -18.70 2.33
N LEU A 64 11.31 -17.53 1.71
CA LEU A 64 11.89 -17.20 0.41
C LEU A 64 13.42 -17.11 0.46
N GLU A 65 13.99 -16.63 1.57
CA GLU A 65 15.43 -16.53 1.79
C GLU A 65 16.12 -17.90 1.94
N THR A 66 15.38 -18.93 2.37
CA THR A 66 15.94 -20.28 2.49
C THR A 66 15.98 -21.05 1.17
N MET A 67 15.35 -20.52 0.12
CA MET A 67 15.27 -21.17 -1.19
C MET A 67 16.07 -20.37 -2.22
N PRO A 68 17.07 -20.97 -2.93
CA PRO A 68 17.92 -20.25 -3.89
C PRO A 68 17.14 -19.51 -4.99
N GLU A 69 16.00 -20.05 -5.42
CA GLU A 69 15.10 -19.46 -6.43
C GLU A 69 13.67 -19.45 -5.87
N GLY A 70 13.52 -18.98 -4.61
CA GLY A 70 12.25 -18.97 -3.92
C GLY A 70 11.17 -18.17 -4.66
N TYR A 71 10.01 -18.76 -4.82
CA TYR A 71 8.87 -18.11 -5.46
C TYR A 71 7.55 -18.58 -4.84
N ILE A 72 6.67 -17.64 -4.53
CA ILE A 72 5.31 -17.90 -4.08
C ILE A 72 4.37 -17.74 -5.26
N GLY A 73 3.82 -18.84 -5.76
CA GLY A 73 2.81 -18.85 -6.82
C GLY A 73 1.41 -18.58 -6.26
N ILE A 74 0.56 -17.95 -7.07
CA ILE A 74 -0.85 -17.69 -6.74
C ILE A 74 -1.74 -18.50 -7.68
N VAL A 75 -2.76 -19.14 -7.12
CA VAL A 75 -3.85 -19.71 -7.91
C VAL A 75 -4.80 -18.57 -8.28
N GLU A 76 -4.91 -18.28 -9.56
CA GLU A 76 -5.70 -17.16 -10.11
C GLU A 76 -7.20 -17.49 -10.14
N SER A 77 -7.73 -17.89 -9.01
CA SER A 77 -9.14 -18.15 -8.78
C SER A 77 -9.50 -17.83 -7.33
N PRO A 78 -10.67 -17.23 -7.05
CA PRO A 78 -11.11 -16.93 -5.70
C PRO A 78 -11.56 -18.22 -5.00
N LEU A 79 -10.63 -18.85 -4.29
CA LEU A 79 -10.85 -20.11 -3.56
C LEU A 79 -11.11 -19.90 -2.07
N ILE A 80 -11.09 -18.65 -1.61
CA ILE A 80 -11.22 -18.28 -0.20
C ILE A 80 -12.26 -17.18 -0.08
N ASP A 81 -13.26 -17.39 0.79
CA ASP A 81 -14.14 -16.34 1.25
C ASP A 81 -13.53 -15.68 2.51
N TYR A 82 -13.19 -14.40 2.38
CA TYR A 82 -12.51 -13.63 3.42
C TYR A 82 -13.44 -12.58 4.01
N ARG A 83 -13.78 -12.73 5.30
CA ARG A 83 -14.63 -11.77 6.00
C ARG A 83 -13.90 -10.48 6.34
N THR A 84 -14.44 -9.36 5.87
CA THR A 84 -13.96 -8.01 6.18
C THR A 84 -14.76 -7.38 7.33
N ALA A 85 -14.05 -6.72 8.24
CA ALA A 85 -14.62 -5.98 9.35
C ALA A 85 -13.74 -4.78 9.72
N PRO A 86 -14.31 -3.65 10.23
CA PRO A 86 -13.54 -2.45 10.55
C PRO A 86 -12.46 -2.68 11.62
N ALA A 87 -12.70 -3.60 12.55
CA ALA A 87 -11.77 -3.97 13.64
C ALA A 87 -10.96 -5.23 13.34
N SER A 88 -10.75 -5.58 12.06
CA SER A 88 -9.93 -6.74 11.70
C SER A 88 -8.45 -6.54 12.02
N SER A 89 -7.73 -7.64 12.25
CA SER A 89 -6.28 -7.63 12.48
C SER A 89 -5.53 -6.94 11.35
N ASN A 90 -5.97 -7.12 10.10
CA ASN A 90 -5.38 -6.46 8.94
C ASN A 90 -5.47 -4.92 9.04
N VAL A 91 -6.65 -4.38 9.38
CA VAL A 91 -6.83 -2.92 9.57
C VAL A 91 -5.95 -2.41 10.71
N THR A 92 -5.93 -3.13 11.83
CA THR A 92 -5.15 -2.74 13.02
C THR A 92 -3.64 -2.78 12.77
N SER A 93 -3.12 -3.83 12.12
CA SER A 93 -1.69 -3.94 11.81
C SER A 93 -1.25 -2.93 10.75
N MET A 94 -2.12 -2.60 9.78
CA MET A 94 -1.80 -1.54 8.80
C MET A 94 -1.71 -0.16 9.44
N ALA A 95 -2.50 0.14 10.47
CA ALA A 95 -2.37 1.38 11.24
C ALA A 95 -1.02 1.47 11.98
N LYS A 96 -0.42 0.32 12.34
CA LYS A 96 0.88 0.21 13.00
C LYS A 96 2.04 -0.06 12.03
N ARG A 97 1.83 0.11 10.74
CA ARG A 97 2.82 -0.29 9.72
C ARG A 97 4.21 0.30 9.97
N LEU A 98 4.30 1.58 10.31
CA LEU A 98 5.59 2.25 10.55
C LEU A 98 6.30 1.76 11.83
N GLU A 99 5.57 1.16 12.78
CA GLU A 99 6.12 0.56 13.99
C GLU A 99 6.59 -0.89 13.74
N LEU A 100 5.91 -1.63 12.84
CA LEU A 100 6.19 -3.03 12.55
C LEU A 100 7.26 -3.24 11.47
N MET A 101 7.32 -2.35 10.47
CA MET A 101 8.28 -2.45 9.36
C MET A 101 9.74 -2.46 9.78
N PRO A 102 10.21 -1.65 10.76
CA PRO A 102 11.61 -1.70 11.19
C PRO A 102 12.05 -3.10 11.58
N PHE A 103 11.22 -3.87 12.30
CA PHE A 103 11.52 -5.24 12.69
C PHE A 103 11.75 -6.16 11.46
N ILE A 104 10.86 -6.08 10.48
CA ILE A 104 11.00 -6.85 9.21
C ILE A 104 12.28 -6.44 8.48
N ILE A 105 12.54 -5.14 8.36
CA ILE A 105 13.73 -4.62 7.66
C ILE A 105 15.01 -5.07 8.35
N GLU A 106 15.10 -4.96 9.67
CA GLU A 106 16.27 -5.38 10.44
C GLU A 106 16.52 -6.88 10.32
N LYS A 107 15.48 -7.69 10.43
CA LYS A 107 15.58 -9.16 10.35
C LYS A 107 16.01 -9.63 8.96
N HIS A 108 15.55 -8.98 7.90
CA HIS A 108 15.81 -9.30 6.50
C HIS A 108 16.79 -8.33 5.83
N MET A 109 17.68 -7.71 6.60
CA MET A 109 18.59 -6.65 6.14
C MET A 109 19.40 -7.06 4.91
N THR A 110 19.87 -8.31 4.84
CA THR A 110 20.64 -8.81 3.70
C THR A 110 19.81 -8.79 2.41
N SER A 111 18.56 -9.19 2.45
CA SER A 111 17.65 -9.13 1.30
C SER A 111 17.36 -7.69 0.90
N TYR A 112 17.13 -6.79 1.86
CA TYR A 112 16.96 -5.36 1.57
C TYR A 112 18.21 -4.75 0.93
N GLN A 113 19.41 -5.10 1.37
CA GLN A 113 20.65 -4.65 0.76
C GLN A 113 20.83 -5.18 -0.67
N ASN A 114 20.54 -6.45 -0.90
CA ASN A 114 20.67 -7.09 -2.22
C ASN A 114 19.66 -6.57 -3.25
N TYR A 115 18.46 -6.20 -2.81
CA TYR A 115 17.34 -5.77 -3.66
C TYR A 115 16.84 -4.36 -3.29
N VAL A 116 17.73 -3.48 -2.86
CA VAL A 116 17.35 -2.14 -2.38
C VAL A 116 16.57 -1.34 -3.43
N MET A 117 16.95 -1.45 -4.69
CA MET A 117 16.25 -0.80 -5.80
C MET A 117 14.80 -1.29 -5.90
N ASP A 118 14.59 -2.60 -5.90
CA ASP A 118 13.25 -3.20 -6.00
C ASP A 118 12.38 -2.83 -4.79
N ALA A 119 12.97 -2.82 -3.59
CA ALA A 119 12.28 -2.43 -2.37
C ALA A 119 11.79 -0.97 -2.43
N ILE A 120 12.69 -0.05 -2.79
CA ILE A 120 12.38 1.38 -2.89
C ILE A 120 11.35 1.62 -3.99
N LEU A 121 11.57 1.10 -5.21
CA LEU A 121 10.64 1.28 -6.32
C LEU A 121 9.28 0.65 -6.05
N GLY A 122 9.24 -0.47 -5.35
CA GLY A 122 7.98 -1.12 -4.94
C GLY A 122 7.17 -0.29 -3.94
N ILE A 123 7.84 0.36 -2.98
CA ILE A 123 7.21 1.30 -2.03
C ILE A 123 6.72 2.54 -2.78
N GLU A 124 7.55 3.11 -3.65
CA GLU A 124 7.25 4.29 -4.45
C GLU A 124 6.05 4.03 -5.37
N ALA A 125 6.04 2.92 -6.08
CA ALA A 125 4.92 2.52 -6.93
C ALA A 125 3.61 2.41 -6.14
N SER A 126 3.65 1.88 -4.92
CA SER A 126 2.48 1.78 -4.05
C SER A 126 2.02 3.16 -3.55
N SER A 127 2.94 4.08 -3.28
CA SER A 127 2.65 5.46 -2.88
C SER A 127 1.99 6.24 -4.02
N VAL A 128 2.59 6.18 -5.21
CA VAL A 128 2.07 6.83 -6.42
C VAL A 128 0.68 6.29 -6.80
N ALA A 129 0.47 4.97 -6.69
CA ALA A 129 -0.84 4.38 -6.97
C ALA A 129 -1.93 4.87 -6.01
N ARG A 130 -1.60 5.05 -4.71
CA ARG A 130 -2.53 5.63 -3.73
C ARG A 130 -2.82 7.09 -4.01
N LEU A 131 -1.81 7.86 -4.41
CA LEU A 131 -1.97 9.27 -4.79
C LEU A 131 -2.91 9.44 -5.98
N TYR A 132 -2.72 8.63 -7.05
CA TYR A 132 -3.62 8.65 -8.20
C TYR A 132 -5.03 8.16 -7.86
N GLY A 133 -5.18 7.19 -6.97
CA GLY A 133 -6.48 6.78 -6.45
C GLY A 133 -7.19 7.93 -5.74
N TRP A 134 -6.51 8.63 -4.86
CA TRP A 134 -7.02 9.81 -4.18
C TRP A 134 -7.41 10.93 -5.17
N GLU A 135 -6.57 11.25 -6.17
CA GLU A 135 -6.89 12.22 -7.22
C GLU A 135 -8.19 11.86 -7.95
N SER A 136 -8.34 10.58 -8.31
CA SER A 136 -9.54 10.08 -8.99
C SER A 136 -10.80 10.28 -8.16
N GLU A 137 -10.75 9.95 -6.86
CA GLU A 137 -11.87 10.16 -5.93
C GLU A 137 -12.23 11.64 -5.80
N MET A 138 -11.23 12.50 -5.63
CA MET A 138 -11.42 13.95 -5.57
C MET A 138 -12.10 14.49 -6.84
N MET A 139 -11.65 14.03 -8.01
CA MET A 139 -12.23 14.43 -9.29
C MET A 139 -13.69 13.96 -9.44
N HIS A 140 -13.99 12.74 -8.98
CA HIS A 140 -15.36 12.23 -8.99
C HIS A 140 -16.26 13.05 -8.04
N ALA A 141 -15.80 13.33 -6.83
CA ALA A 141 -16.56 14.12 -5.86
C ALA A 141 -16.86 15.53 -6.37
N ILE A 142 -15.87 16.20 -6.96
CA ILE A 142 -16.05 17.54 -7.55
C ILE A 142 -17.04 17.49 -8.72
N LYS A 143 -16.94 16.51 -9.61
CA LYS A 143 -17.87 16.35 -10.75
C LYS A 143 -19.31 16.07 -10.31
N ALA A 144 -19.47 15.34 -9.22
CA ALA A 144 -20.77 15.00 -8.64
C ALA A 144 -21.31 16.11 -7.71
N GLU A 145 -20.61 17.23 -7.58
CA GLU A 145 -20.96 18.35 -6.66
C GLU A 145 -21.11 17.90 -5.20
N GLN A 146 -20.36 16.86 -4.81
CA GLN A 146 -20.34 16.35 -3.44
C GLN A 146 -19.49 17.24 -2.54
N GLU A 147 -19.83 17.31 -1.26
CA GLU A 147 -18.97 17.94 -0.27
C GLU A 147 -17.69 17.15 -0.10
N LEU A 148 -16.55 17.85 -0.12
CA LEU A 148 -15.25 17.27 0.14
C LEU A 148 -15.03 17.13 1.65
N SER A 149 -14.28 16.11 2.06
CA SER A 149 -13.89 15.96 3.47
C SER A 149 -12.96 17.10 3.91
N GLN A 150 -12.94 17.37 5.21
CA GLN A 150 -12.05 18.40 5.78
C GLN A 150 -10.58 18.10 5.49
N GLU A 151 -10.20 16.82 5.52
CA GLU A 151 -8.84 16.35 5.18
C GLU A 151 -8.51 16.64 3.71
N SER A 152 -9.47 16.43 2.79
CA SER A 152 -9.28 16.71 1.38
C SER A 152 -9.13 18.22 1.11
N ILE A 153 -9.93 19.04 1.78
CA ILE A 153 -9.82 20.50 1.70
C ILE A 153 -8.46 20.96 2.22
N ALA A 154 -8.07 20.52 3.42
CA ALA A 154 -6.79 20.86 4.02
C ALA A 154 -5.59 20.43 3.16
N PHE A 155 -5.67 19.27 2.50
CA PHE A 155 -4.63 18.85 1.57
C PHE A 155 -4.55 19.76 0.34
N MET A 156 -5.69 20.19 -0.19
CA MET A 156 -5.72 21.10 -1.33
C MET A 156 -5.19 22.50 -0.98
N GLU A 157 -5.44 22.97 0.25
CA GLU A 157 -4.94 24.27 0.75
C GLU A 157 -3.44 24.22 1.09
N HIS A 158 -2.98 23.07 1.61
CA HIS A 158 -1.60 22.88 2.08
C HIS A 158 -1.02 21.57 1.54
N PRO A 159 -0.84 21.43 0.21
CA PRO A 159 -0.33 20.19 -0.37
C PRO A 159 1.10 19.93 0.06
N THR A 160 1.43 18.65 0.23
CA THR A 160 2.79 18.22 0.55
C THR A 160 3.76 18.48 -0.61
N TYR A 161 5.02 18.74 -0.29
CA TYR A 161 6.07 19.02 -1.27
C TYR A 161 7.07 17.87 -1.35
N GLY A 162 7.46 17.50 -2.58
CA GLY A 162 8.52 16.51 -2.82
C GLY A 162 8.04 15.06 -2.95
N ASP A 163 6.78 14.77 -2.60
CA ASP A 163 6.15 13.44 -2.65
C ASP A 163 5.07 13.29 -3.73
N GLY A 164 4.87 14.32 -4.55
CA GLY A 164 3.84 14.38 -5.59
C GLY A 164 2.54 15.06 -5.17
N GLY A 165 2.35 15.40 -3.90
CA GLY A 165 1.13 16.02 -3.38
C GLY A 165 0.81 17.35 -4.05
N MET A 166 1.78 18.25 -4.16
CA MET A 166 1.61 19.52 -4.87
C MET A 166 1.24 19.32 -6.35
N ALA A 167 1.86 18.35 -7.03
CA ALA A 167 1.54 18.04 -8.42
C ALA A 167 0.11 17.51 -8.57
N ALA A 168 -0.35 16.68 -7.63
CA ALA A 168 -1.74 16.20 -7.58
C ALA A 168 -2.72 17.35 -7.38
N ALA A 169 -2.48 18.25 -6.42
CA ALA A 169 -3.30 19.41 -6.17
C ALA A 169 -3.41 20.32 -7.40
N VAL A 170 -2.28 20.56 -8.10
CA VAL A 170 -2.25 21.36 -9.35
C VAL A 170 -3.07 20.69 -10.45
N ARG A 171 -2.96 19.35 -10.64
CA ARG A 171 -3.76 18.66 -11.66
C ARG A 171 -5.25 18.74 -11.38
N ILE A 172 -5.67 18.55 -10.12
CA ILE A 172 -7.06 18.67 -9.70
C ILE A 172 -7.57 20.11 -9.95
N ALA A 173 -6.83 21.11 -9.47
CA ALA A 173 -7.21 22.51 -9.64
C ALA A 173 -7.29 22.96 -11.11
N SER A 174 -6.37 22.49 -11.96
CA SER A 174 -6.35 22.87 -13.39
C SER A 174 -7.44 22.21 -14.23
N LEU A 175 -7.98 21.07 -13.80
CA LEU A 175 -9.08 20.39 -14.50
C LEU A 175 -10.45 20.92 -14.11
N HIS A 176 -10.56 21.60 -12.98
CA HIS A 176 -11.82 22.09 -12.42
C HIS A 176 -11.66 23.54 -11.95
N ASP A 177 -12.35 24.45 -12.62
CA ASP A 177 -12.50 25.87 -12.21
C ASP A 177 -13.17 26.04 -10.82
N ARG A 178 -13.41 24.95 -10.10
CA ARG A 178 -14.13 24.90 -8.83
C ARG A 178 -13.27 24.47 -7.63
N GLY A 179 -11.94 24.60 -7.73
CA GLY A 179 -11.08 24.48 -6.55
C GLY A 179 -11.30 25.66 -5.60
N PRO A 180 -10.80 25.59 -4.34
CA PRO A 180 -10.77 26.74 -3.43
C PRO A 180 -9.99 27.92 -4.00
N TRP A 181 -9.27 27.69 -5.12
CA TRP A 181 -8.53 28.73 -5.87
C TRP A 181 -9.29 29.13 -7.11
N LYS A 182 -9.80 30.34 -7.10
CA LYS A 182 -10.32 30.96 -8.31
C LYS A 182 -9.15 31.42 -9.17
N LYS A 183 -9.26 31.25 -10.48
CA LYS A 183 -8.24 31.67 -11.46
C LYS A 183 -7.86 33.14 -11.29
N ASP A 184 -8.81 33.97 -10.88
CA ASP A 184 -8.65 35.41 -10.63
C ASP A 184 -7.73 35.70 -9.41
N ASP A 185 -7.68 34.81 -8.41
CA ASP A 185 -6.80 34.98 -7.24
C ASP A 185 -5.35 34.70 -7.60
N LEU A 186 -5.07 33.75 -8.51
CA LEU A 186 -3.73 33.41 -8.98
C LEU A 186 -3.12 34.50 -9.89
N GLU A 187 -3.92 35.18 -10.72
CA GLU A 187 -3.45 36.30 -11.54
C GLU A 187 -3.11 37.51 -10.69
N GLN A 188 -3.77 37.69 -9.55
CA GLN A 188 -3.47 38.79 -8.62
C GLN A 188 -2.21 38.52 -7.78
N MET A 189 -1.92 37.25 -7.42
CA MET A 189 -0.71 36.87 -6.69
C MET A 189 0.55 36.97 -7.56
N SER A 190 0.48 36.63 -8.86
CA SER A 190 1.65 36.66 -9.76
C SER A 190 2.14 38.08 -10.05
N ASN A 191 1.33 39.11 -9.83
CA ASN A 191 1.68 40.52 -10.06
C ASN A 191 2.15 41.26 -8.81
N ALA A 192 2.14 40.62 -7.63
CA ALA A 192 2.50 41.25 -6.36
C ALA A 192 3.90 40.86 -5.82
N GLU A 193 4.61 39.91 -6.43
CA GLU A 193 5.90 39.38 -5.98
C GLU A 193 6.96 39.26 -7.09
N ILE A 194 7.01 40.26 -8.02
CA ILE A 194 8.18 40.43 -8.90
C ILE A 194 8.86 41.77 -8.57
#